data_b9f9ef2c4c889309851f15c21929abad
#
_entry.id   b9f9ef2c4c889309851f15c21929abad
#
_cell.length_a   1.000
_cell.length_b   1.000
_cell.length_c   1.000
_cell.angle_alpha   90.00
_cell.angle_beta   90.00
_cell.angle_gamma   90.00
#
_symmetry.space_group_name_H-M   'P 1'
#
loop_
_entity.id
_entity.type
_entity.pdbx_description
1 polymer ?
#
loop_
_entity_poly.entity_id
_entity_poly.type
_entity_poly.pdbx_seq_one_letter_code
_entity_poly.pdbx_strand_id
1 'polypeptide(L)'
;MEKYLPEDLIAFETDIANCFNEGIIKAPVHLYDGNEEQIIKVFQDVSEDDWVFCTWRSHYQCLLKGVPKEQVKTDILNGKSITLCYPEHKVYSSAIVTGSIPIATGVALDIKRKNQNNKVWCFVGDMSSETGVFFENWKYAVNHDLPITYVIEDNNKSVCSETRKVWNCDKLFFENENRKIVYYSYTSKYPHAGAGKRIQF
;
A
#
# COMPACT_ATOMS: atom_id res chain seq x y z
N MET A 1 -11.55 -12.40 -9.34
CA MET A 1 -10.39 -11.53 -9.60
C MET A 1 -9.40 -12.26 -10.48
N GLU A 2 -8.73 -11.58 -11.40
CA GLU A 2 -7.66 -12.15 -12.21
C GLU A 2 -6.52 -12.64 -11.29
N LYS A 3 -5.95 -13.80 -11.59
CA LYS A 3 -4.93 -14.40 -10.75
C LYS A 3 -3.55 -13.97 -11.26
N TYR A 4 -2.96 -12.99 -10.61
CA TYR A 4 -1.59 -12.56 -10.89
C TYR A 4 -0.56 -13.50 -10.28
N LEU A 5 0.51 -13.76 -11.02
CA LEU A 5 1.73 -14.39 -10.52
C LEU A 5 2.74 -13.28 -10.16
N PRO A 6 3.76 -13.58 -9.34
CA PRO A 6 4.81 -12.60 -9.02
C PRO A 6 5.44 -11.97 -10.28
N GLU A 7 5.68 -12.77 -11.32
CA GLU A 7 6.27 -12.34 -12.59
C GLU A 7 5.39 -11.32 -13.34
N ASP A 8 4.07 -11.42 -13.21
CA ASP A 8 3.13 -10.49 -13.85
C ASP A 8 3.21 -9.11 -13.21
N LEU A 9 3.32 -9.07 -11.87
CA LEU A 9 3.47 -7.84 -11.10
C LEU A 9 4.83 -7.17 -11.38
N ILE A 10 5.92 -7.95 -11.40
CA ILE A 10 7.26 -7.49 -11.75
C ILE A 10 7.29 -6.94 -13.17
N ALA A 11 6.66 -7.63 -14.12
CA ALA A 11 6.60 -7.19 -15.51
C ALA A 11 5.86 -5.85 -15.65
N PHE A 12 4.77 -5.66 -14.90
CA PHE A 12 4.04 -4.39 -14.88
C PHE A 12 4.91 -3.24 -14.37
N GLU A 13 5.55 -3.41 -13.20
CA GLU A 13 6.40 -2.34 -12.64
C GLU A 13 7.63 -2.06 -13.49
N THR A 14 8.20 -3.08 -14.14
CA THR A 14 9.31 -2.92 -15.09
C THR A 14 8.88 -2.06 -16.28
N ASP A 15 7.69 -2.26 -16.81
CA ASP A 15 7.14 -1.47 -17.90
C ASP A 15 6.92 0.00 -17.47
N ILE A 16 6.37 0.23 -16.27
CA ILE A 16 6.23 1.58 -15.70
C ILE A 16 7.61 2.23 -15.48
N ALA A 17 8.59 1.49 -14.97
CA ALA A 17 9.95 1.96 -14.77
C ALA A 17 10.60 2.40 -16.11
N ASN A 18 10.38 1.66 -17.19
CA ASN A 18 10.86 2.01 -18.51
C ASN A 18 10.20 3.31 -19.02
N CYS A 19 8.87 3.43 -18.92
CA CYS A 19 8.16 4.66 -19.28
C CYS A 19 8.66 5.88 -18.47
N PHE A 20 8.97 5.70 -17.19
CA PHE A 20 9.54 6.77 -16.37
C PHE A 20 10.96 7.14 -16.84
N ASN A 21 11.83 6.16 -17.07
CA ASN A 21 13.21 6.37 -17.51
C ASN A 21 13.32 7.01 -18.91
N GLU A 22 12.31 6.82 -19.76
CA GLU A 22 12.15 7.46 -21.06
C GLU A 22 11.56 8.87 -20.98
N GLY A 23 11.18 9.33 -19.78
CA GLY A 23 10.60 10.67 -19.59
C GLY A 23 9.15 10.80 -20.06
N ILE A 24 8.45 9.69 -20.30
CA ILE A 24 7.04 9.67 -20.67
C ILE A 24 6.19 10.11 -19.47
N ILE A 25 6.53 9.62 -18.26
CA ILE A 25 5.84 9.98 -17.03
C ILE A 25 6.52 11.22 -16.43
N LYS A 26 5.80 12.34 -16.40
CA LYS A 26 6.28 13.62 -15.87
C LYS A 26 5.69 13.92 -14.48
N ALA A 27 5.70 12.90 -13.62
CA ALA A 27 5.16 12.97 -12.28
C ALA A 27 5.90 11.99 -11.36
N PRO A 28 5.80 12.15 -10.04
CA PRO A 28 6.37 11.17 -9.10
C PRO A 28 5.79 9.77 -9.29
N VAL A 29 6.65 8.76 -9.27
CA VAL A 29 6.27 7.35 -9.23
C VAL A 29 6.98 6.68 -8.05
N HIS A 30 6.31 5.72 -7.42
CA HIS A 30 6.87 4.91 -6.33
C HIS A 30 6.61 3.45 -6.66
N LEU A 31 7.63 2.79 -7.19
CA LEU A 31 7.54 1.44 -7.69
C LEU A 31 7.65 0.41 -6.57
N TYR A 32 6.94 -0.70 -6.73
CA TYR A 32 7.12 -1.90 -5.94
C TYR A 32 8.22 -2.78 -6.53
N ASP A 33 8.89 -3.55 -5.70
CA ASP A 33 9.74 -4.68 -6.06
C ASP A 33 10.15 -5.43 -4.79
N GLY A 34 10.11 -6.76 -4.83
CA GLY A 34 10.63 -7.63 -3.79
C GLY A 34 9.63 -8.06 -2.72
N ASN A 35 8.34 -7.72 -2.87
CA ASN A 35 7.27 -8.14 -1.98
C ASN A 35 6.09 -8.84 -2.70
N GLU A 36 6.29 -9.26 -3.92
CA GLU A 36 5.23 -9.81 -4.78
C GLU A 36 4.56 -11.04 -4.15
N GLU A 37 5.35 -11.98 -3.63
CA GLU A 37 4.82 -13.19 -2.98
C GLU A 37 4.03 -12.85 -1.72
N GLN A 38 4.54 -11.92 -0.90
CA GLN A 38 3.92 -11.51 0.34
C GLN A 38 2.58 -10.82 0.08
N ILE A 39 2.54 -9.87 -0.86
CA ILE A 39 1.30 -9.15 -1.16
C ILE A 39 0.25 -10.06 -1.82
N ILE A 40 0.65 -10.96 -2.74
CA ILE A 40 -0.24 -11.96 -3.32
C ILE A 40 -0.83 -12.85 -2.23
N LYS A 41 -0.02 -13.26 -1.24
CA LYS A 41 -0.49 -14.05 -0.12
C LYS A 41 -1.53 -13.30 0.71
N VAL A 42 -1.32 -12.01 1.01
CA VAL A 42 -2.31 -11.18 1.71
C VAL A 42 -3.61 -11.12 0.92
N PHE A 43 -3.53 -10.96 -0.40
CA PHE A 43 -4.70 -10.85 -1.27
C PHE A 43 -5.50 -12.15 -1.43
N GLN A 44 -5.00 -13.31 -0.95
CA GLN A 44 -5.80 -14.53 -0.84
C GLN A 44 -6.96 -14.39 0.14
N ASP A 45 -6.81 -13.52 1.15
CA ASP A 45 -7.81 -13.25 2.18
C ASP A 45 -8.67 -12.00 1.88
N VAL A 46 -8.31 -11.22 0.86
CA VAL A 46 -9.05 -10.02 0.43
C VAL A 46 -10.18 -10.40 -0.51
N SER A 47 -11.42 -10.10 -0.13
CA SER A 47 -12.58 -10.33 -0.99
C SER A 47 -12.80 -9.17 -1.98
N GLU A 48 -13.60 -9.43 -3.01
CA GLU A 48 -14.01 -8.40 -3.99
C GLU A 48 -14.75 -7.25 -3.30
N ASP A 49 -15.54 -7.55 -2.27
CA ASP A 49 -16.33 -6.57 -1.53
C ASP A 49 -15.55 -5.80 -0.47
N ASP A 50 -14.33 -6.19 -0.16
CA ASP A 50 -13.50 -5.51 0.82
C ASP A 50 -12.92 -4.20 0.28
N TRP A 51 -12.80 -3.20 1.16
CA TRP A 51 -12.09 -1.98 0.87
C TRP A 51 -10.57 -2.15 1.07
N VAL A 52 -9.80 -1.60 0.14
CA VAL A 52 -8.33 -1.56 0.21
C VAL A 52 -7.87 -0.12 0.23
N PHE A 53 -7.20 0.27 1.31
CA PHE A 53 -6.60 1.58 1.50
C PHE A 53 -5.08 1.46 1.40
N CYS A 54 -4.46 2.34 0.62
CA CYS A 54 -3.04 2.27 0.31
C CYS A 54 -2.33 3.59 0.58
N THR A 55 -1.02 3.52 0.59
CA THR A 55 -0.13 4.69 0.48
C THR A 55 -0.01 5.12 -0.98
N TRP A 56 0.92 6.02 -1.28
CA TRP A 56 1.28 6.41 -2.66
C TRP A 56 1.90 5.26 -3.49
N ARG A 57 2.36 4.18 -2.87
CA ARG A 57 2.78 2.95 -3.55
C ARG A 57 1.60 1.99 -3.53
N SER A 58 0.89 1.89 -4.66
CA SER A 58 -0.41 1.20 -4.69
C SER A 58 -0.70 0.43 -5.99
N HIS A 59 0.29 0.33 -6.90
CA HIS A 59 0.09 -0.31 -8.19
C HIS A 59 -0.35 -1.78 -8.04
N TYR A 60 0.36 -2.55 -7.21
CA TYR A 60 0.04 -3.96 -6.99
C TYR A 60 -1.34 -4.16 -6.37
N GLN A 61 -1.72 -3.33 -5.39
CA GLN A 61 -3.03 -3.43 -4.77
C GLN A 61 -4.15 -3.13 -5.78
N CYS A 62 -3.96 -2.16 -6.68
CA CYS A 62 -4.93 -1.88 -7.75
C CYS A 62 -5.12 -3.08 -8.67
N LEU A 63 -4.03 -3.69 -9.15
CA LEU A 63 -4.06 -4.86 -10.02
C LEU A 63 -4.73 -6.05 -9.31
N LEU A 64 -4.31 -6.35 -8.10
CA LEU A 64 -4.82 -7.47 -7.31
C LEU A 64 -6.29 -7.30 -6.90
N LYS A 65 -6.80 -6.05 -6.83
CA LYS A 65 -8.23 -5.75 -6.65
C LYS A 65 -9.03 -5.84 -7.96
N GLY A 66 -8.40 -6.18 -9.07
CA GLY A 66 -9.06 -6.37 -10.35
C GLY A 66 -9.30 -5.08 -11.12
N VAL A 67 -8.60 -3.99 -10.82
CA VAL A 67 -8.59 -2.83 -11.71
C VAL A 67 -7.91 -3.23 -13.01
N PRO A 68 -8.51 -2.96 -14.20
CA PRO A 68 -7.92 -3.33 -15.46
C PRO A 68 -6.50 -2.76 -15.62
N LYS A 69 -5.55 -3.62 -15.98
CA LYS A 69 -4.12 -3.28 -16.11
C LYS A 69 -3.88 -2.03 -16.96
N GLU A 70 -4.58 -1.94 -18.10
CA GLU A 70 -4.46 -0.81 -19.02
C GLU A 70 -5.01 0.50 -18.42
N GLN A 71 -6.01 0.43 -17.57
CA GLN A 71 -6.55 1.58 -16.85
C GLN A 71 -5.52 2.09 -15.83
N VAL A 72 -4.96 1.19 -15.01
CA VAL A 72 -3.91 1.55 -14.05
C VAL A 72 -2.72 2.19 -14.76
N LYS A 73 -2.23 1.57 -15.84
CA LYS A 73 -1.12 2.11 -16.65
C LYS A 73 -1.46 3.50 -17.22
N THR A 74 -2.64 3.67 -17.79
CA THR A 74 -3.08 4.96 -18.36
C THR A 74 -3.10 6.05 -17.29
N ASP A 75 -3.61 5.79 -16.11
CA ASP A 75 -3.65 6.76 -15.01
C ASP A 75 -2.25 7.11 -14.51
N ILE A 76 -1.33 6.13 -14.45
CA ILE A 76 0.07 6.36 -14.11
C ILE A 76 0.75 7.26 -15.15
N LEU A 77 0.58 6.98 -16.44
CA LEU A 77 1.12 7.79 -17.54
C LEU A 77 0.59 9.23 -17.49
N ASN A 78 -0.65 9.41 -17.04
CA ASN A 78 -1.28 10.72 -16.80
C ASN A 78 -0.88 11.38 -15.47
N GLY A 79 0.14 10.85 -14.78
CA GLY A 79 0.71 11.45 -13.58
C GLY A 79 -0.02 11.17 -12.27
N LYS A 80 -0.95 10.20 -12.24
CA LYS A 80 -1.75 9.88 -11.05
C LYS A 80 -1.17 8.75 -10.19
N SER A 81 0.05 8.28 -10.46
CA SER A 81 0.66 7.11 -9.80
C SER A 81 0.52 7.12 -8.27
N ILE A 82 0.69 8.27 -7.63
CA ILE A 82 0.68 8.43 -6.17
C ILE A 82 -0.70 8.65 -5.57
N THR A 83 -1.75 8.74 -6.40
CA THR A 83 -3.12 9.07 -5.98
C THR A 83 -4.17 8.24 -6.73
N LEU A 84 -3.84 6.98 -7.01
CA LEU A 84 -4.79 6.06 -7.66
C LEU A 84 -6.02 5.86 -6.77
N CYS A 85 -7.20 6.02 -7.35
CA CYS A 85 -8.46 5.89 -6.64
C CYS A 85 -9.51 5.28 -7.56
N TYR A 86 -9.98 4.09 -7.20
CA TYR A 86 -10.96 3.32 -7.97
C TYR A 86 -12.10 2.86 -7.04
N PRO A 87 -13.07 3.74 -6.73
CA PRO A 87 -14.16 3.43 -5.80
C PRO A 87 -14.99 2.23 -6.24
N GLU A 88 -15.15 2.02 -7.55
CA GLU A 88 -15.84 0.88 -8.15
C GLU A 88 -15.16 -0.46 -7.85
N HIS A 89 -13.83 -0.43 -7.66
CA HIS A 89 -13.03 -1.57 -7.19
C HIS A 89 -12.73 -1.51 -5.70
N LYS A 90 -13.30 -0.53 -4.98
CA LYS A 90 -13.05 -0.32 -3.54
C LYS A 90 -11.57 -0.13 -3.19
N VAL A 91 -10.84 0.59 -4.03
CA VAL A 91 -9.44 0.97 -3.82
C VAL A 91 -9.32 2.48 -3.64
N TYR A 92 -8.59 2.85 -2.60
CA TYR A 92 -8.25 4.25 -2.32
C TYR A 92 -6.79 4.37 -1.92
N SER A 93 -6.03 5.25 -2.57
CA SER A 93 -4.67 5.58 -2.16
C SER A 93 -4.53 7.06 -1.77
N SER A 94 -3.52 7.34 -0.94
CA SER A 94 -3.23 8.71 -0.49
C SER A 94 -1.73 8.97 -0.56
N ALA A 95 -1.35 10.13 -1.12
CA ALA A 95 0.02 10.62 -1.09
C ALA A 95 0.41 11.28 0.24
N ILE A 96 -0.53 11.43 1.16
CA ILE A 96 -0.29 11.97 2.49
C ILE A 96 0.15 10.84 3.42
N VAL A 97 1.32 11.01 4.07
CA VAL A 97 1.80 10.05 5.08
C VAL A 97 0.72 9.85 6.14
N THR A 98 0.37 8.61 6.43
CA THR A 98 -0.72 8.20 7.33
C THR A 98 -2.13 8.64 6.94
N GLY A 99 -2.32 9.40 5.85
CA GLY A 99 -3.60 10.01 5.47
C GLY A 99 -4.72 8.99 5.20
N SER A 100 -4.39 7.80 4.67
CA SER A 100 -5.36 6.73 4.44
C SER A 100 -5.85 6.05 5.73
N ILE A 101 -5.06 6.08 6.82
CA ILE A 101 -5.32 5.32 8.05
C ILE A 101 -6.63 5.74 8.74
N PRO A 102 -6.84 7.01 9.09
CA PRO A 102 -8.08 7.43 9.74
C PRO A 102 -9.30 7.28 8.83
N ILE A 103 -9.14 7.42 7.52
CA ILE A 103 -10.21 7.19 6.55
C ILE A 103 -10.61 5.71 6.55
N ALA A 104 -9.64 4.81 6.48
CA ALA A 104 -9.86 3.36 6.56
C ALA A 104 -10.56 2.95 7.87
N THR A 105 -10.13 3.52 9.00
CA THR A 105 -10.75 3.29 10.31
C THR A 105 -12.20 3.77 10.32
N GLY A 106 -12.49 4.94 9.73
CA GLY A 106 -13.85 5.47 9.61
C GLY A 106 -14.76 4.58 8.75
N VAL A 107 -14.24 4.06 7.62
CA VAL A 107 -15.00 3.12 6.77
C VAL A 107 -15.26 1.81 7.52
N ALA A 108 -14.29 1.28 8.25
CA ALA A 108 -14.48 0.08 9.07
C ALA A 108 -15.54 0.28 10.16
N LEU A 109 -15.60 1.47 10.77
CA LEU A 109 -16.62 1.82 11.73
C LEU A 109 -18.02 1.85 11.10
N ASP A 110 -18.14 2.41 9.89
CA ASP A 110 -19.42 2.45 9.16
C ASP A 110 -19.90 1.04 8.79
N ILE A 111 -19.00 0.19 8.28
CA ILE A 111 -19.27 -1.22 7.97
C ILE A 111 -19.82 -1.93 9.22
N LYS A 112 -19.15 -1.76 10.38
CA LYS A 112 -19.61 -2.35 11.63
C LYS A 112 -20.99 -1.84 12.05
N ARG A 113 -21.22 -0.53 12.00
CA ARG A 113 -22.50 0.09 12.37
C ARG A 113 -23.66 -0.37 11.50
N LYS A 114 -23.38 -0.64 10.22
CA LYS A 114 -24.36 -1.12 9.25
C LYS A 114 -24.52 -2.65 9.26
N ASN A 115 -23.78 -3.37 10.11
CA ASN A 115 -23.72 -4.83 10.15
C ASN A 115 -23.44 -5.47 8.79
N GLN A 116 -22.52 -4.86 8.02
CA GLN A 116 -22.06 -5.39 6.74
C GLN A 116 -20.99 -6.46 6.96
N ASN A 117 -20.79 -7.35 5.99
CA ASN A 117 -19.87 -8.49 6.10
C ASN A 117 -18.48 -8.23 5.47
N ASN A 118 -18.35 -7.16 4.69
CA ASN A 118 -17.07 -6.79 4.07
C ASN A 118 -16.10 -6.21 5.10
N LYS A 119 -14.81 -6.22 4.76
CA LYS A 119 -13.72 -5.78 5.61
C LYS A 119 -12.97 -4.61 5.00
N VAL A 120 -12.06 -4.06 5.77
CA VAL A 120 -11.10 -3.05 5.33
C VAL A 120 -9.68 -3.59 5.48
N TRP A 121 -8.88 -3.42 4.44
CA TRP A 121 -7.45 -3.70 4.42
C TRP A 121 -6.70 -2.38 4.23
N CYS A 122 -5.85 -2.02 5.19
CA CYS A 122 -5.12 -0.76 5.16
C CYS A 122 -3.62 -1.03 5.11
N PHE A 123 -3.02 -0.81 3.94
CA PHE A 123 -1.59 -0.99 3.70
C PHE A 123 -0.82 0.25 4.15
N VAL A 124 0.21 0.05 4.94
CA VAL A 124 1.03 1.13 5.52
C VAL A 124 2.51 0.74 5.50
N GLY A 125 3.38 1.72 5.30
CA GLY A 125 4.82 1.50 5.43
C GLY A 125 5.28 1.48 6.90
N ASP A 126 6.43 0.89 7.12
CA ASP A 126 7.09 0.71 8.42
C ASP A 126 7.26 2.01 9.23
N MET A 127 7.68 3.12 8.60
CA MET A 127 7.77 4.41 9.31
C MET A 127 6.40 4.93 9.73
N SER A 128 5.38 4.74 8.88
CA SER A 128 4.02 5.19 9.18
C SER A 128 3.39 4.41 10.33
N SER A 129 3.74 3.12 10.50
CA SER A 129 3.24 2.30 11.61
C SER A 129 3.76 2.74 12.98
N GLU A 130 4.90 3.44 13.03
CA GLU A 130 5.48 3.93 14.28
C GLU A 130 4.97 5.33 14.68
N THR A 131 3.98 5.87 13.96
CA THR A 131 3.41 7.20 14.27
C THR A 131 2.29 7.13 15.29
N GLY A 132 2.07 8.22 16.02
CA GLY A 132 0.93 8.36 16.92
C GLY A 132 -0.41 8.19 16.20
N VAL A 133 -0.53 8.68 14.96
CA VAL A 133 -1.74 8.51 14.12
C VAL A 133 -2.06 7.03 13.90
N PHE A 134 -1.05 6.22 13.59
CA PHE A 134 -1.27 4.78 13.42
C PHE A 134 -1.69 4.13 14.74
N PHE A 135 -0.96 4.41 15.80
CA PHE A 135 -1.20 3.81 17.12
C PHE A 135 -2.61 4.09 17.66
N GLU A 136 -3.08 5.33 17.57
CA GLU A 136 -4.43 5.68 18.03
C GLU A 136 -5.54 5.00 17.21
N ASN A 137 -5.38 4.92 15.88
CA ASN A 137 -6.33 4.25 14.98
C ASN A 137 -6.35 2.72 15.22
N TRP A 138 -5.18 2.09 15.33
CA TRP A 138 -5.07 0.67 15.66
C TRP A 138 -5.70 0.36 17.02
N LYS A 139 -5.37 1.14 18.05
CA LYS A 139 -5.94 0.97 19.39
C LYS A 139 -7.47 1.09 19.38
N TYR A 140 -7.98 2.09 18.68
CA TYR A 140 -9.43 2.27 18.53
C TYR A 140 -10.05 1.07 17.79
N ALA A 141 -9.45 0.64 16.68
CA ALA A 141 -9.94 -0.49 15.90
C ALA A 141 -9.96 -1.81 16.69
N VAL A 142 -8.91 -2.08 17.48
CA VAL A 142 -8.83 -3.25 18.36
C VAL A 142 -9.90 -3.19 19.44
N ASN A 143 -9.98 -2.09 20.18
CA ASN A 143 -10.90 -1.95 21.33
C ASN A 143 -12.37 -1.95 20.91
N HIS A 144 -12.67 -1.47 19.72
CA HIS A 144 -14.01 -1.46 19.15
C HIS A 144 -14.28 -2.65 18.22
N ASP A 145 -13.35 -3.59 18.12
CA ASP A 145 -13.44 -4.75 17.24
C ASP A 145 -13.94 -4.40 15.83
N LEU A 146 -13.30 -3.42 15.19
CA LEU A 146 -13.66 -3.00 13.84
C LEU A 146 -13.22 -4.04 12.80
N PRO A 147 -13.94 -4.22 11.69
CA PRO A 147 -13.59 -5.15 10.62
C PRO A 147 -12.47 -4.59 9.74
N ILE A 148 -11.31 -4.32 10.32
CA ILE A 148 -10.12 -3.78 9.64
C ILE A 148 -8.89 -4.62 9.95
N THR A 149 -8.04 -4.81 8.95
CA THR A 149 -6.69 -5.36 9.07
C THR A 149 -5.71 -4.36 8.52
N TYR A 150 -4.71 -4.00 9.31
CA TYR A 150 -3.58 -3.19 8.86
C TYR A 150 -2.47 -4.10 8.37
N VAL A 151 -1.98 -3.84 7.16
CA VAL A 151 -0.87 -4.58 6.54
C VAL A 151 0.37 -3.69 6.58
N ILE A 152 1.35 -4.07 7.40
CA ILE A 152 2.60 -3.33 7.54
C ILE A 152 3.63 -3.91 6.57
N GLU A 153 4.03 -3.08 5.61
CA GLU A 153 5.00 -3.40 4.56
C GLU A 153 6.36 -2.80 4.96
N ASP A 154 7.21 -3.60 5.61
CA ASP A 154 8.49 -3.14 6.15
C ASP A 154 9.64 -3.35 5.16
N ASN A 155 10.12 -2.26 4.57
CA ASN A 155 11.36 -2.23 3.81
C ASN A 155 12.51 -1.49 4.53
N ASN A 156 12.33 -1.18 5.82
CA ASN A 156 13.25 -0.41 6.66
C ASN A 156 13.64 0.96 6.07
N LYS A 157 12.75 1.58 5.27
CA LYS A 157 13.04 2.87 4.62
C LYS A 157 11.84 3.79 4.61
N SER A 158 12.09 5.03 4.99
CA SER A 158 11.18 6.15 4.75
C SER A 158 11.93 7.23 4.00
N VAL A 159 11.59 7.44 2.72
CA VAL A 159 12.32 8.33 1.81
C VAL A 159 13.80 7.94 1.74
N CYS A 160 14.69 8.71 2.38
CA CYS A 160 16.14 8.46 2.42
C CYS A 160 16.61 7.91 3.77
N SER A 161 15.71 7.78 4.75
CA SER A 161 16.05 7.41 6.13
C SER A 161 15.74 5.95 6.41
N GLU A 162 16.60 5.31 7.18
CA GLU A 162 16.34 3.97 7.70
C GLU A 162 15.44 4.08 8.93
N THR A 163 14.30 3.41 8.90
CA THR A 163 13.29 3.51 9.95
C THR A 163 13.83 3.15 11.32
N ARG A 164 14.55 2.05 11.43
CA ARG A 164 15.12 1.62 12.72
C ARG A 164 16.18 2.57 13.27
N LYS A 165 16.96 3.21 12.40
CA LYS A 165 17.91 4.25 12.84
C LYS A 165 17.21 5.51 13.34
N VAL A 166 16.12 5.92 12.70
CA VAL A 166 15.34 7.09 13.13
C VAL A 166 14.76 6.87 14.52
N TRP A 167 14.21 5.70 14.76
CA TRP A 167 13.59 5.34 16.04
C TRP A 167 14.59 4.80 17.07
N ASN A 168 15.86 4.62 16.69
CA ASN A 168 16.91 4.04 17.55
C ASN A 168 16.47 2.73 18.22
N CYS A 169 15.95 1.80 17.40
CA CYS A 169 15.44 0.52 17.87
C CYS A 169 15.86 -0.62 16.93
N ASP A 170 15.99 -1.83 17.48
CA ASP A 170 16.27 -3.04 16.70
C ASP A 170 14.99 -3.62 16.07
N LYS A 171 13.85 -3.46 16.76
CA LYS A 171 12.55 -3.98 16.35
C LYS A 171 11.51 -2.86 16.38
N LEU A 172 10.63 -2.86 15.39
CA LEU A 172 9.48 -2.00 15.37
C LEU A 172 8.39 -2.51 16.32
N PHE A 173 7.55 -1.62 16.80
CA PHE A 173 6.54 -1.96 17.80
C PHE A 173 5.58 -3.07 17.33
N PHE A 174 5.19 -3.03 16.07
CA PHE A 174 4.18 -3.94 15.51
C PHE A 174 4.74 -5.23 14.90
N GLU A 175 6.05 -5.50 14.93
CA GLU A 175 6.64 -6.72 14.37
C GLU A 175 6.07 -8.01 14.98
N ASN A 176 5.67 -7.98 16.26
CA ASN A 176 5.12 -9.11 16.98
C ASN A 176 3.65 -8.93 17.41
N GLU A 177 3.00 -7.87 16.95
CA GLU A 177 1.58 -7.64 17.22
C GLU A 177 0.74 -8.36 16.16
N ASN A 178 -0.23 -9.16 16.60
CA ASN A 178 -1.10 -9.93 15.72
C ASN A 178 -2.57 -9.46 15.72
N ARG A 179 -2.93 -8.57 16.65
CA ARG A 179 -4.30 -8.06 16.72
C ARG A 179 -4.56 -7.08 15.60
N LYS A 180 -5.30 -7.51 14.56
CA LYS A 180 -5.63 -6.72 13.36
C LYS A 180 -4.38 -6.26 12.58
N ILE A 181 -3.25 -6.96 12.74
CA ILE A 181 -1.99 -6.69 12.04
C ILE A 181 -1.60 -7.90 11.19
N VAL A 182 -1.24 -7.64 9.95
CA VAL A 182 -0.42 -8.50 9.11
C VAL A 182 0.89 -7.77 8.89
N TYR A 183 2.00 -8.39 9.21
CA TYR A 183 3.33 -7.80 9.08
C TYR A 183 4.21 -8.66 8.19
N TYR A 184 4.91 -8.01 7.27
CA TYR A 184 5.99 -8.66 6.53
C TYR A 184 7.12 -7.67 6.21
N SER A 185 8.34 -8.20 6.15
CA SER A 185 9.51 -7.45 5.70
C SER A 185 9.95 -7.87 4.31
N TYR A 186 10.53 -6.94 3.57
CA TYR A 186 11.07 -7.17 2.23
C TYR A 186 12.22 -6.22 1.91
N THR A 187 12.96 -6.51 0.84
CA THR A 187 14.01 -5.62 0.35
C THR A 187 13.61 -5.06 -1.01
N SER A 188 13.35 -3.76 -1.05
CA SER A 188 13.03 -3.07 -2.30
C SER A 188 14.30 -2.84 -3.12
N LYS A 189 14.25 -3.14 -4.42
CA LYS A 189 15.32 -2.86 -5.39
C LYS A 189 15.22 -1.45 -5.96
N TYR A 190 14.01 -0.89 -6.05
CA TYR A 190 13.82 0.48 -6.51
C TYR A 190 14.13 1.49 -5.39
N PRO A 191 14.57 2.71 -5.75
CA PRO A 191 14.66 3.81 -4.80
C PRO A 191 13.28 4.20 -4.28
N HIS A 192 13.23 5.06 -3.27
CA HIS A 192 11.97 5.54 -2.73
C HIS A 192 11.05 6.12 -3.80
N ALA A 193 11.59 6.90 -4.72
CA ALA A 193 10.87 7.49 -5.85
C ALA A 193 11.65 7.32 -7.15
N GLY A 194 10.93 7.19 -8.26
CA GLY A 194 11.50 6.94 -9.59
C GLY A 194 12.01 5.52 -9.77
N ALA A 195 12.78 5.30 -10.84
CA ALA A 195 13.25 3.99 -11.27
C ALA A 195 14.79 3.84 -11.20
N GLY A 196 15.45 4.66 -10.40
CA GLY A 196 16.92 4.62 -10.22
C GLY A 196 17.70 5.54 -11.17
N LYS A 197 17.12 6.05 -12.25
CA LYS A 197 17.70 7.09 -13.08
C LYS A 197 17.16 8.46 -12.68
N ARG A 198 18.02 9.48 -12.68
CA ARG A 198 17.57 10.86 -12.50
C ARG A 198 17.00 11.34 -13.83
N ILE A 199 15.70 11.63 -13.84
CA ILE A 199 14.99 12.24 -14.97
C ILE A 199 14.87 13.73 -14.70
N GLN A 200 15.08 14.55 -15.73
CA GLN A 200 14.88 15.99 -15.67
C GLN A 200 13.76 16.32 -16.67
N PHE A 201 12.70 16.93 -16.15
CA PHE A 201 11.52 17.31 -16.96
C PHE A 201 11.62 18.75 -17.43
#